data_268df44b2cef3734dac8fafa225b8775
#
_entry.id   268df44b2cef3734dac8fafa225b8775
#
_cell.length_a   1.000
_cell.length_b   1.000
_cell.length_c   1.000
_cell.angle_alpha   90.00
_cell.angle_beta   90.00
_cell.angle_gamma   90.00
#
_symmetry.space_group_name_H-M   'P 1'
#
loop_
_entity.id
_entity.type
_entity.pdbx_description
1 polymer ?
#
loop_
_entity_poly.entity_id
_entity_poly.type
_entity_poly.pdbx_seq_one_letter_code
_entity_poly.pdbx_strand_id
1 'polypeptide(L)'
;MKKNKNIPLNLKEQINSRIGLICSIVVMLLLVLVFHQLDYQLIQKPADQAAKEAAKQKEKAEAAAKAPEISTATVVAVGDNLFHDSLIESGKSDSGTWNYDKIYENVKDEIQAADIAMVDQETVFTTDHDAVSGYPSFATPTEVGDALINAGFDVIESATNHIDDYGYDYMAQTLNYWKTSHPDVPVLGIHETEEDANSVKV
;
A
#
# COMPACT_ATOMS: atom_id res chain seq x y z
N MET A 1 -77.91 -72.49 -7.46
CA MET A 1 -78.11 -71.86 -8.76
C MET A 1 -77.51 -70.45 -8.72
N LYS A 2 -76.33 -70.25 -9.31
CA LYS A 2 -75.75 -68.93 -9.49
C LYS A 2 -76.38 -68.33 -10.75
N LYS A 3 -77.19 -67.25 -10.64
CA LYS A 3 -77.66 -66.44 -11.77
C LYS A 3 -76.50 -65.71 -12.41
N ASN A 4 -76.09 -66.15 -13.58
CA ASN A 4 -75.16 -65.41 -14.43
C ASN A 4 -75.94 -64.17 -14.92
N LYS A 5 -75.65 -63.00 -14.35
CA LYS A 5 -76.21 -61.76 -14.81
C LYS A 5 -75.37 -61.33 -16.08
N ASN A 6 -75.95 -61.72 -17.26
CA ASN A 6 -75.42 -61.25 -18.51
C ASN A 6 -75.61 -59.72 -18.56
N ILE A 7 -74.48 -58.97 -18.59
CA ILE A 7 -74.51 -57.52 -18.76
C ILE A 7 -75.02 -57.24 -20.19
N PRO A 8 -76.05 -56.39 -20.38
CA PRO A 8 -76.58 -56.07 -21.72
C PRO A 8 -75.49 -55.48 -22.62
N LEU A 9 -75.51 -55.79 -23.92
CA LEU A 9 -74.47 -55.43 -24.90
C LEU A 9 -74.23 -53.95 -24.93
N ASN A 10 -75.21 -53.13 -24.83
CA ASN A 10 -75.13 -51.66 -24.82
C ASN A 10 -74.38 -51.09 -23.60
N LEU A 11 -74.49 -51.77 -22.44
CA LEU A 11 -73.82 -51.38 -21.24
C LEU A 11 -72.29 -51.70 -21.29
N LYS A 12 -71.92 -52.81 -21.98
CA LYS A 12 -70.54 -53.17 -22.23
C LYS A 12 -69.83 -52.15 -23.14
N GLU A 13 -70.52 -51.73 -24.21
CA GLU A 13 -69.99 -50.71 -25.14
C GLU A 13 -69.82 -49.41 -24.43
N GLN A 14 -70.76 -48.97 -23.62
CA GLN A 14 -70.61 -47.72 -22.84
C GLN A 14 -69.47 -47.80 -21.83
N ILE A 15 -69.26 -48.91 -21.19
CA ILE A 15 -68.14 -49.14 -20.23
C ILE A 15 -66.81 -49.09 -20.99
N ASN A 16 -66.70 -49.78 -22.14
CA ASN A 16 -65.48 -49.80 -22.93
C ASN A 16 -65.13 -48.41 -23.49
N SER A 17 -66.13 -47.63 -23.94
CA SER A 17 -65.98 -46.29 -24.38
C SER A 17 -65.46 -45.35 -23.28
N ARG A 18 -65.98 -45.48 -22.03
CA ARG A 18 -65.53 -44.72 -20.87
C ARG A 18 -64.13 -45.11 -20.43
N ILE A 19 -63.82 -46.42 -20.45
CA ILE A 19 -62.43 -46.88 -20.17
C ILE A 19 -61.48 -46.36 -21.21
N GLY A 20 -61.82 -46.37 -22.51
CA GLY A 20 -61.02 -45.80 -23.58
C GLY A 20 -60.76 -44.31 -23.40
N LEU A 21 -61.76 -43.52 -23.01
CA LEU A 21 -61.66 -42.13 -22.71
C LEU A 21 -60.73 -41.88 -21.49
N ILE A 22 -60.88 -42.63 -20.43
CA ILE A 22 -60.01 -42.52 -19.24
C ILE A 22 -58.56 -42.86 -19.61
N CYS A 23 -58.33 -43.94 -20.36
CA CYS A 23 -56.99 -44.30 -20.83
C CYS A 23 -56.37 -43.19 -21.69
N SER A 24 -57.15 -42.59 -22.59
CA SER A 24 -56.70 -41.48 -23.42
C SER A 24 -56.29 -40.23 -22.58
N ILE A 25 -57.07 -39.89 -21.57
CA ILE A 25 -56.81 -38.82 -20.65
C ILE A 25 -55.49 -39.07 -19.86
N VAL A 26 -55.31 -40.28 -19.34
CA VAL A 26 -54.17 -40.73 -18.60
C VAL A 26 -52.88 -40.62 -19.50
N VAL A 27 -52.97 -41.12 -20.73
CA VAL A 27 -51.87 -41.02 -21.70
C VAL A 27 -51.53 -39.58 -22.00
N MET A 28 -52.52 -38.69 -22.21
CA MET A 28 -52.29 -37.26 -22.43
C MET A 28 -51.62 -36.62 -21.22
N LEU A 29 -52.03 -36.90 -20.00
CA LEU A 29 -51.40 -36.38 -18.79
C LEU A 29 -49.96 -36.88 -18.64
N LEU A 30 -49.68 -38.12 -18.95
CA LEU A 30 -48.31 -38.66 -18.96
C LEU A 30 -47.44 -37.97 -20.02
N LEU A 31 -47.97 -37.71 -21.21
CA LEU A 31 -47.26 -36.97 -22.27
C LEU A 31 -46.96 -35.53 -21.83
N VAL A 32 -47.91 -34.87 -21.17
CA VAL A 32 -47.69 -33.51 -20.64
C VAL A 32 -46.57 -33.51 -19.57
N LEU A 33 -46.56 -34.51 -18.67
CA LEU A 33 -45.50 -34.64 -17.66
C LEU A 33 -44.14 -34.91 -18.30
N VAL A 34 -44.08 -35.77 -19.32
CA VAL A 34 -42.83 -36.03 -20.05
C VAL A 34 -42.35 -34.77 -20.77
N PHE A 35 -43.26 -34.06 -21.41
CA PHE A 35 -42.90 -32.77 -22.08
C PHE A 35 -42.40 -31.75 -21.09
N HIS A 36 -43.06 -31.60 -19.96
CA HIS A 36 -42.61 -30.67 -18.91
C HIS A 36 -41.23 -31.06 -18.34
N GLN A 37 -41.00 -32.36 -18.17
CA GLN A 37 -39.68 -32.84 -17.73
C GLN A 37 -38.57 -32.58 -18.77
N LEU A 38 -38.89 -32.79 -20.04
CA LEU A 38 -37.96 -32.50 -21.16
C LEU A 38 -37.66 -31.00 -21.26
N ASP A 39 -38.67 -30.15 -21.17
CA ASP A 39 -38.52 -28.70 -21.17
C ASP A 39 -37.62 -28.24 -20.02
N TYR A 40 -37.87 -28.75 -18.80
CA TYR A 40 -37.06 -28.46 -17.65
C TYR A 40 -35.59 -28.89 -17.84
N GLN A 41 -35.34 -30.11 -18.28
CA GLN A 41 -33.98 -30.66 -18.42
C GLN A 41 -33.19 -30.03 -19.56
N LEU A 42 -33.85 -29.70 -20.70
CA LEU A 42 -33.19 -29.26 -21.90
C LEU A 42 -33.07 -27.72 -22.01
N ILE A 43 -34.00 -27.00 -21.41
CA ILE A 43 -34.09 -25.54 -21.58
C ILE A 43 -33.89 -24.83 -20.24
N GLN A 44 -34.69 -25.12 -19.24
CA GLN A 44 -34.70 -24.35 -17.99
C GLN A 44 -33.45 -24.63 -17.13
N LYS A 45 -33.05 -25.87 -16.94
CA LYS A 45 -31.90 -26.26 -16.13
C LYS A 45 -30.58 -25.72 -16.69
N PRO A 46 -30.26 -25.76 -17.99
CA PRO A 46 -29.10 -25.15 -18.56
C PRO A 46 -29.12 -23.61 -18.42
N ALA A 47 -30.28 -22.96 -18.61
CA ALA A 47 -30.45 -21.55 -18.42
C ALA A 47 -30.18 -21.09 -16.98
N ASP A 48 -30.70 -21.81 -15.99
CA ASP A 48 -30.49 -21.57 -14.57
C ASP A 48 -29.02 -21.76 -14.18
N GLN A 49 -28.34 -22.76 -14.76
CA GLN A 49 -26.92 -22.97 -14.56
C GLN A 49 -26.08 -21.82 -15.14
N ALA A 50 -26.38 -21.40 -16.36
CA ALA A 50 -25.70 -20.27 -16.99
C ALA A 50 -25.91 -18.96 -16.22
N ALA A 51 -27.12 -18.71 -15.72
CA ALA A 51 -27.42 -17.55 -14.88
C ALA A 51 -26.63 -17.57 -13.55
N LYS A 52 -26.53 -18.73 -12.89
CA LYS A 52 -25.73 -18.89 -11.67
C LYS A 52 -24.24 -18.68 -11.90
N GLU A 53 -23.70 -19.19 -13.01
CA GLU A 53 -22.31 -18.99 -13.38
C GLU A 53 -22.02 -17.53 -13.70
N ALA A 54 -22.89 -16.86 -14.43
CA ALA A 54 -22.79 -15.44 -14.72
C ALA A 54 -22.84 -14.58 -13.43
N ALA A 55 -23.74 -14.90 -12.50
CA ALA A 55 -23.81 -14.21 -11.22
C ALA A 55 -22.53 -14.40 -10.39
N LYS A 56 -21.99 -15.62 -10.35
CA LYS A 56 -20.73 -15.92 -9.66
C LYS A 56 -19.52 -15.22 -10.28
N GLN A 57 -19.48 -15.12 -11.62
CA GLN A 57 -18.44 -14.38 -12.32
C GLN A 57 -18.52 -12.87 -12.02
N LYS A 58 -19.74 -12.32 -11.99
CA LYS A 58 -19.98 -10.92 -11.65
C LYS A 58 -19.53 -10.61 -10.22
N GLU A 59 -19.91 -11.44 -9.26
CA GLU A 59 -19.49 -11.31 -7.86
C GLU A 59 -17.96 -11.37 -7.71
N LYS A 60 -17.31 -12.31 -8.42
CA LYS A 60 -15.84 -12.43 -8.43
C LYS A 60 -15.18 -11.18 -9.05
N ALA A 61 -15.74 -10.63 -10.12
CA ALA A 61 -15.25 -9.41 -10.75
C ALA A 61 -15.43 -8.19 -9.84
N GLU A 62 -16.58 -8.08 -9.14
CA GLU A 62 -16.82 -7.01 -8.17
C GLU A 62 -15.90 -7.12 -6.94
N ALA A 63 -15.64 -8.33 -6.47
CA ALA A 63 -14.68 -8.57 -5.39
C ALA A 63 -13.25 -8.23 -5.80
N ALA A 64 -12.84 -8.56 -7.02
CA ALA A 64 -11.53 -8.19 -7.57
C ALA A 64 -11.38 -6.66 -7.73
N ALA A 65 -12.45 -5.97 -8.15
CA ALA A 65 -12.45 -4.51 -8.26
C ALA A 65 -12.42 -3.77 -6.91
N LYS A 66 -12.76 -4.45 -5.82
CA LYS A 66 -12.68 -3.93 -4.44
C LYS A 66 -11.40 -4.32 -3.71
N ALA A 67 -10.53 -5.12 -4.32
CA ALA A 67 -9.24 -5.45 -3.73
C ALA A 67 -8.45 -4.14 -3.52
N PRO A 68 -7.79 -3.95 -2.36
CA PRO A 68 -6.98 -2.77 -2.12
C PRO A 68 -5.84 -2.72 -3.15
N GLU A 69 -5.62 -1.55 -3.71
CA GLU A 69 -4.42 -1.28 -4.51
C GLU A 69 -3.21 -1.27 -3.58
N ILE A 70 -2.24 -2.12 -3.86
CA ILE A 70 -1.00 -2.18 -3.08
C ILE A 70 -0.02 -1.21 -3.74
N SER A 71 0.31 -0.14 -3.02
CA SER A 71 1.41 0.76 -3.36
C SER A 71 2.64 0.39 -2.54
N THR A 72 3.80 0.50 -3.13
CA THR A 72 5.09 0.27 -2.46
C THR A 72 5.92 1.54 -2.52
N ALA A 73 6.68 1.82 -1.46
CA ALA A 73 7.68 2.88 -1.42
C ALA A 73 9.00 2.29 -0.95
N THR A 74 10.09 2.76 -1.53
CA THR A 74 11.45 2.40 -1.15
C THR A 74 11.97 3.46 -0.19
N VAL A 75 12.44 3.05 0.99
CA VAL A 75 13.06 3.94 1.97
C VAL A 75 14.51 3.52 2.17
N VAL A 76 15.42 4.48 2.05
CA VAL A 76 16.82 4.34 2.41
C VAL A 76 17.06 5.12 3.71
N ALA A 77 17.67 4.48 4.69
CA ALA A 77 18.05 5.10 5.95
C ALA A 77 19.55 4.88 6.19
N VAL A 78 20.27 5.97 6.43
CA VAL A 78 21.70 5.98 6.72
C VAL A 78 21.90 6.47 8.16
N GLY A 79 22.72 5.75 8.94
CA GLY A 79 23.08 6.12 10.29
C GLY A 79 24.20 7.15 10.33
N ASP A 80 24.60 7.49 11.49
CA ASP A 80 25.65 8.37 12.01
C ASP A 80 26.48 9.14 10.98
N ASN A 81 25.96 10.28 10.51
CA ASN A 81 26.76 11.24 9.77
C ASN A 81 27.62 12.05 10.76
N LEU A 82 28.71 11.44 11.19
CA LEU A 82 29.61 11.94 12.22
C LEU A 82 30.93 12.46 11.63
N PHE A 83 31.16 13.76 11.73
CA PHE A 83 32.31 14.42 11.13
C PHE A 83 33.48 14.52 12.09
N HIS A 84 34.41 13.58 12.00
CA HIS A 84 35.71 13.65 12.65
C HIS A 84 36.71 14.56 11.89
N ASP A 85 37.80 14.96 12.56
CA ASP A 85 38.80 15.89 12.05
C ASP A 85 39.25 15.60 10.61
N SER A 86 39.47 14.33 10.25
CA SER A 86 39.89 13.95 8.90
C SER A 86 38.86 14.23 7.83
N LEU A 87 37.54 14.05 8.17
CA LEU A 87 36.47 14.41 7.26
C LEU A 87 36.30 15.92 7.15
N ILE A 88 36.40 16.65 8.28
CA ILE A 88 36.38 18.11 8.31
C ILE A 88 37.47 18.66 7.40
N GLU A 89 38.71 18.18 7.53
CA GLU A 89 39.82 18.63 6.68
C GLU A 89 39.65 18.30 5.20
N SER A 90 38.97 17.18 4.89
CA SER A 90 38.77 16.72 3.50
C SER A 90 37.91 17.66 2.65
N GLY A 91 37.06 18.47 3.25
CA GLY A 91 36.21 19.42 2.56
C GLY A 91 36.83 20.79 2.37
N LYS A 92 37.98 21.09 3.01
CA LYS A 92 38.65 22.37 2.91
C LYS A 92 39.48 22.49 1.62
N SER A 93 39.42 23.65 0.98
CA SER A 93 40.24 23.94 -0.19
C SER A 93 41.30 25.00 0.14
N ASP A 94 42.36 25.05 -0.66
CA ASP A 94 43.40 26.06 -0.56
C ASP A 94 42.88 27.49 -0.78
N SER A 95 41.72 27.63 -1.43
CA SER A 95 41.05 28.93 -1.66
C SER A 95 40.24 29.41 -0.45
N GLY A 96 40.13 28.62 0.61
CA GLY A 96 39.32 28.92 1.79
C GLY A 96 37.81 28.58 1.65
N THR A 97 37.42 27.90 0.57
CA THR A 97 36.05 27.36 0.43
C THR A 97 35.95 25.94 1.01
N TRP A 98 34.79 25.63 1.53
CA TRP A 98 34.50 24.30 2.10
C TRP A 98 33.44 23.64 1.26
N ASN A 99 33.60 22.34 0.94
CA ASN A 99 32.64 21.55 0.19
C ASN A 99 32.81 20.08 0.53
N TYR A 100 31.70 19.39 0.79
CA TYR A 100 31.68 18.01 1.23
C TYR A 100 30.94 17.07 0.26
N ASP A 101 30.51 17.53 -0.91
CA ASP A 101 29.74 16.71 -1.89
C ASP A 101 30.45 15.42 -2.26
N LYS A 102 31.79 15.46 -2.31
CA LYS A 102 32.59 14.28 -2.69
C LYS A 102 32.47 13.11 -1.70
N ILE A 103 32.13 13.38 -0.44
CA ILE A 103 31.97 12.32 0.58
C ILE A 103 30.83 11.36 0.20
N TYR A 104 29.78 11.90 -0.41
CA TYR A 104 28.59 11.13 -0.76
C TYR A 104 28.57 10.64 -2.22
N GLU A 105 29.57 10.98 -3.03
CA GLU A 105 29.61 10.71 -4.47
C GLU A 105 29.36 9.23 -4.82
N ASN A 106 29.92 8.30 -4.03
CA ASN A 106 29.84 6.86 -4.31
C ASN A 106 28.53 6.21 -3.87
N VAL A 107 27.68 6.90 -3.11
CA VAL A 107 26.39 6.40 -2.61
C VAL A 107 25.21 7.24 -3.10
N LYS A 108 25.49 8.29 -3.85
CA LYS A 108 24.50 9.25 -4.34
C LYS A 108 23.42 8.61 -5.19
N ASP A 109 23.79 7.68 -6.08
CA ASP A 109 22.85 7.02 -6.98
C ASP A 109 21.83 6.16 -6.21
N GLU A 110 22.28 5.47 -5.15
CA GLU A 110 21.42 4.67 -4.27
C GLU A 110 20.49 5.56 -3.45
N ILE A 111 20.98 6.68 -2.93
CA ILE A 111 20.19 7.66 -2.18
C ILE A 111 19.08 8.22 -3.07
N GLN A 112 19.43 8.69 -4.27
CA GLN A 112 18.49 9.30 -5.22
C GLN A 112 17.52 8.32 -5.87
N ALA A 113 17.79 7.02 -5.83
CA ALA A 113 16.89 5.99 -6.34
C ALA A 113 15.75 5.64 -5.36
N ALA A 114 15.84 6.06 -4.10
CA ALA A 114 14.79 5.84 -3.11
C ALA A 114 13.63 6.82 -3.29
N ASP A 115 12.42 6.40 -2.87
CA ASP A 115 11.27 7.30 -2.78
C ASP A 115 11.39 8.25 -1.58
N ILE A 116 12.11 7.82 -0.52
CA ILE A 116 12.45 8.61 0.66
C ILE A 116 13.85 8.19 1.10
N ALA A 117 14.76 9.15 1.22
CA ALA A 117 16.08 8.97 1.77
C ALA A 117 16.25 9.77 3.07
N MET A 118 16.65 9.10 4.15
CA MET A 118 16.89 9.75 5.44
C MET A 118 18.29 9.48 5.97
N VAL A 119 18.82 10.44 6.72
CA VAL A 119 20.13 10.35 7.35
C VAL A 119 20.05 10.84 8.79
N ASP A 120 20.78 10.17 9.67
CA ASP A 120 21.08 10.66 11.01
C ASP A 120 22.24 11.66 10.92
N GLN A 121 21.92 12.96 11.04
CA GLN A 121 22.92 14.01 11.21
C GLN A 121 23.25 14.11 12.69
N GLU A 122 24.31 13.41 13.10
CA GLU A 122 24.59 13.14 14.51
C GLU A 122 25.02 14.37 15.28
N THR A 123 25.55 15.39 14.61
CA THR A 123 26.23 16.52 15.26
C THR A 123 25.56 17.84 14.96
N VAL A 124 25.71 18.81 15.88
CA VAL A 124 25.24 20.19 15.68
C VAL A 124 26.03 20.89 14.57
N PHE A 125 25.40 21.88 13.93
CA PHE A 125 26.05 22.74 12.94
C PHE A 125 26.51 24.06 13.53
N THR A 126 27.58 24.57 12.93
CA THR A 126 28.06 25.96 13.16
C THR A 126 28.38 26.64 11.82
N THR A 127 28.08 27.93 11.75
CA THR A 127 28.50 28.80 10.64
C THR A 127 29.90 29.43 10.86
N ASP A 128 30.44 29.25 12.09
CA ASP A 128 31.77 29.74 12.45
C ASP A 128 32.80 28.64 12.20
N HIS A 129 33.56 28.78 11.13
CA HIS A 129 34.62 27.85 10.74
C HIS A 129 35.73 27.72 11.77
N ASP A 130 35.95 28.73 12.61
CA ASP A 130 36.94 28.68 13.69
C ASP A 130 36.44 27.85 14.90
N ALA A 131 35.12 27.62 14.99
CA ALA A 131 34.50 26.84 16.03
C ALA A 131 34.24 25.40 15.61
N VAL A 132 34.51 24.99 14.37
CA VAL A 132 34.36 23.61 13.89
C VAL A 132 35.30 22.68 14.64
N SER A 133 34.78 21.56 15.12
CA SER A 133 35.52 20.59 15.94
C SER A 133 35.06 19.16 15.72
N GLY A 134 36.00 18.22 15.87
CA GLY A 134 35.78 16.79 15.96
C GLY A 134 35.71 16.30 17.40
N TYR A 135 36.13 15.01 17.63
CA TYR A 135 36.09 14.40 18.93
C TYR A 135 36.82 15.18 20.01
N PRO A 136 36.32 15.30 21.26
CA PRO A 136 35.15 14.60 21.83
C PRO A 136 33.82 15.35 21.73
N SER A 137 33.83 16.62 21.35
CA SER A 137 32.60 17.43 21.21
C SER A 137 32.58 17.99 19.80
N PHE A 138 31.52 17.68 19.07
CA PHE A 138 31.44 17.91 17.64
C PHE A 138 30.64 19.16 17.28
N ALA A 139 31.23 20.00 16.46
CA ALA A 139 30.55 21.10 15.77
C ALA A 139 30.89 21.02 14.28
N THR A 140 29.90 20.67 13.47
CA THR A 140 30.05 20.39 12.02
C THR A 140 29.77 21.65 11.22
N PRO A 141 30.56 21.96 10.16
CA PRO A 141 30.30 23.11 9.29
C PRO A 141 29.00 22.92 8.50
N THR A 142 28.25 24.01 8.28
CA THR A 142 26.94 23.98 7.59
C THR A 142 27.00 23.44 6.15
N GLU A 143 28.16 23.53 5.49
CA GLU A 143 28.39 22.98 4.15
C GLU A 143 28.22 21.45 4.07
N VAL A 144 28.27 20.75 5.21
CA VAL A 144 27.94 19.36 5.29
C VAL A 144 26.43 19.16 5.07
N GLY A 145 25.60 20.03 5.64
CA GLY A 145 24.16 20.01 5.40
C GLY A 145 23.82 20.25 3.93
N ASP A 146 24.49 21.21 3.27
CA ASP A 146 24.33 21.43 1.83
C ASP A 146 24.70 20.17 1.04
N ALA A 147 25.78 19.49 1.42
CA ALA A 147 26.21 18.25 0.76
C ALA A 147 25.23 17.08 0.96
N LEU A 148 24.57 16.98 2.12
CA LEU A 148 23.49 15.99 2.34
C LEU A 148 22.33 16.22 1.37
N ILE A 149 21.89 17.46 1.21
CA ILE A 149 20.80 17.78 0.28
C ILE A 149 21.23 17.56 -1.18
N ASN A 150 22.48 17.94 -1.53
CA ASN A 150 23.05 17.67 -2.85
C ASN A 150 23.18 16.15 -3.14
N ALA A 151 23.35 15.32 -2.12
CA ALA A 151 23.36 13.87 -2.25
C ALA A 151 21.96 13.31 -2.52
N GLY A 152 20.90 13.98 -2.07
CA GLY A 152 19.51 13.60 -2.30
C GLY A 152 18.77 13.11 -1.06
N PHE A 153 19.26 13.42 0.15
CA PHE A 153 18.53 13.12 1.37
C PHE A 153 17.32 14.05 1.54
N ASP A 154 16.19 13.44 1.87
CA ASP A 154 14.88 14.10 2.01
C ASP A 154 14.55 14.43 3.47
N VAL A 155 15.06 13.63 4.42
CA VAL A 155 14.73 13.73 5.85
C VAL A 155 16.00 13.68 6.67
N ILE A 156 16.13 14.64 7.59
CA ILE A 156 17.23 14.71 8.55
C ILE A 156 16.74 14.29 9.93
N GLU A 157 17.37 13.30 10.52
CA GLU A 157 17.19 12.91 11.91
C GLU A 157 18.32 13.52 12.73
N SER A 158 18.03 14.07 13.92
CA SER A 158 19.01 14.75 14.77
C SER A 158 18.80 14.48 16.27
N ALA A 159 18.04 13.45 16.65
CA ALA A 159 17.88 13.06 18.05
C ALA A 159 19.02 12.15 18.51
N THR A 160 20.22 12.68 18.62
CA THR A 160 21.45 11.92 18.84
C THR A 160 22.12 12.27 20.17
N ASN A 161 23.15 11.51 20.55
CA ASN A 161 23.94 11.78 21.75
C ASN A 161 24.87 13.00 21.61
N HIS A 162 25.14 13.50 20.39
CA HIS A 162 26.00 14.64 20.13
C HIS A 162 25.25 15.95 19.86
N ILE A 163 23.91 15.93 19.92
CA ILE A 163 23.12 17.14 19.66
C ILE A 163 23.27 18.22 20.74
N ASP A 164 23.70 17.86 21.94
CA ASP A 164 23.88 18.77 23.08
C ASP A 164 25.37 19.02 23.41
N ASP A 165 26.30 18.68 22.53
CA ASP A 165 27.75 18.83 22.78
C ASP A 165 28.16 20.30 23.09
N TYR A 166 27.46 21.25 22.53
CA TYR A 166 27.68 22.68 22.72
C TYR A 166 26.45 23.42 23.27
N GLY A 167 25.46 22.65 23.76
CA GLY A 167 24.26 23.19 24.39
C GLY A 167 23.25 23.80 23.42
N TYR A 168 22.24 24.44 24.01
CA TYR A 168 21.09 24.95 23.31
C TYR A 168 21.41 25.91 22.16
N ASP A 169 22.41 26.76 22.33
CA ASP A 169 22.78 27.79 21.31
C ASP A 169 23.18 27.16 19.96
N TYR A 170 23.92 26.06 20.00
CA TYR A 170 24.31 25.34 18.78
C TYR A 170 23.16 24.52 18.19
N MET A 171 22.31 23.97 19.05
CA MET A 171 21.09 23.31 18.60
C MET A 171 20.18 24.33 17.89
N ALA A 172 20.01 25.52 18.45
CA ALA A 172 19.24 26.60 17.84
C ALA A 172 19.87 27.09 16.50
N GLN A 173 21.20 27.16 16.40
CA GLN A 173 21.89 27.44 15.15
C GLN A 173 21.63 26.36 14.11
N THR A 174 21.66 25.09 14.49
CA THR A 174 21.37 23.95 13.61
C THR A 174 19.95 24.04 13.06
N LEU A 175 18.95 24.28 13.92
CA LEU A 175 17.55 24.49 13.50
C LEU A 175 17.40 25.70 12.57
N ASN A 176 18.04 26.81 12.91
CA ASN A 176 17.99 28.02 12.08
C ASN A 176 18.62 27.80 10.71
N TYR A 177 19.75 27.08 10.64
CA TYR A 177 20.39 26.73 9.37
C TYR A 177 19.38 25.96 8.47
N TRP A 178 18.77 24.88 8.97
CA TRP A 178 17.79 24.11 8.22
C TRP A 178 16.61 24.96 7.75
N LYS A 179 16.03 25.76 8.65
CA LYS A 179 14.89 26.64 8.33
C LYS A 179 15.19 27.68 7.28
N THR A 180 16.43 28.21 7.24
CA THR A 180 16.78 29.32 6.35
C THR A 180 17.35 28.84 5.03
N SER A 181 18.14 27.77 5.04
CA SER A 181 18.82 27.26 3.85
C SER A 181 18.02 26.17 3.14
N HIS A 182 17.31 25.32 3.89
CA HIS A 182 16.57 24.19 3.36
C HIS A 182 15.17 24.04 4.01
N PRO A 183 14.29 25.05 3.84
CA PRO A 183 13.02 25.14 4.58
C PRO A 183 12.03 24.00 4.28
N ASP A 184 12.19 23.30 3.16
CA ASP A 184 11.31 22.20 2.73
C ASP A 184 11.76 20.84 3.27
N VAL A 185 12.92 20.79 3.97
CA VAL A 185 13.49 19.54 4.50
C VAL A 185 12.99 19.31 5.92
N PRO A 186 12.27 18.20 6.20
CA PRO A 186 11.91 17.82 7.55
C PRO A 186 13.14 17.49 8.40
N VAL A 187 13.27 18.18 9.53
CA VAL A 187 14.27 17.89 10.57
C VAL A 187 13.54 17.32 11.76
N LEU A 188 13.94 16.13 12.19
CA LEU A 188 13.32 15.35 13.26
C LEU A 188 14.24 15.33 14.49
N GLY A 189 13.63 15.23 15.67
CA GLY A 189 14.35 14.98 16.92
C GLY A 189 14.86 16.23 17.65
N ILE A 190 14.93 17.41 17.01
CA ILE A 190 15.24 18.69 17.64
C ILE A 190 14.11 19.69 17.38
N HIS A 191 13.80 20.53 18.36
CA HIS A 191 12.65 21.40 18.36
C HIS A 191 12.94 22.73 19.04
N GLU A 192 12.31 23.82 18.54
CA GLU A 192 12.45 25.13 19.17
C GLU A 192 11.58 25.28 20.41
N THR A 193 10.42 24.62 20.40
CA THR A 193 9.42 24.75 21.47
C THR A 193 8.76 23.39 21.77
N GLU A 194 8.14 23.30 22.94
CA GLU A 194 7.33 22.13 23.31
C GLU A 194 6.15 21.93 22.35
N GLU A 195 5.56 23.01 21.82
CA GLU A 195 4.48 22.93 20.83
C GLU A 195 4.99 22.32 19.51
N ASP A 196 6.16 22.74 19.05
CA ASP A 196 6.81 22.16 17.87
C ASP A 196 7.13 20.66 18.08
N ALA A 197 7.63 20.28 19.26
CA ALA A 197 7.92 18.88 19.61
C ALA A 197 6.68 17.98 19.59
N ASN A 198 5.51 18.52 19.89
CA ASN A 198 4.23 17.80 19.87
C ASN A 198 3.51 17.85 18.51
N SER A 199 4.07 18.53 17.52
CA SER A 199 3.52 18.61 16.17
C SER A 199 3.96 17.42 15.31
N VAL A 200 3.10 17.02 14.37
CA VAL A 200 3.49 16.05 13.35
C VAL A 200 4.11 16.80 12.18
N LYS A 201 5.32 16.43 11.81
CA LYS A 201 5.96 16.94 10.56
C LYS A 201 5.36 16.18 9.37
N VAL A 202 4.82 16.90 8.40
CA VAL A 202 4.17 16.34 7.19
C VAL A 202 4.77 17.00 5.97
#